data_5102e46444d7cb58e01e81f7b8f360f1
#
_entry.id   5102e46444d7cb58e01e81f7b8f360f1
#
_cell.length_a   1.000
_cell.length_b   1.000
_cell.length_c   1.000
_cell.angle_alpha   90.00
_cell.angle_beta   90.00
_cell.angle_gamma   90.00
#
_symmetry.space_group_name_H-M   'P 1'
#
loop_
_entity.id
_entity.type
_entity.pdbx_description
1 polymer ?
#
loop_
_entity_poly.entity_id
_entity_poly.type
_entity_poly.pdbx_seq_one_letter_code
_entity_poly.pdbx_strand_id
1 'polypeptide(L)'
;MEATAMIAELADKARLAARTLIAASDGDRVEALNRIAEELSASEVEILAANAADMANAVKDGMAESMQDRLLLTASRVAGMADGARQVSRIPSPLGKTLRESTLENGLHLKQITVPFGVVGMVYEARPNVTVDAAVILLMSGNAALLRGSSSAANSNQVLVTVMRRALAKTNISPDVIQLVPSDDRSTVAALLHARGKVDLVIPRGSAALIRTVVDDSTVPTIETGAGVCHVYVDSEADLAKALPILMNSKTHRPSVCNAAETLLVHESVAAQFLPKALAALRESKVKLNVDAAVAKIAQANNLDVSIANEANWSTEYNALEMNVAIVPSLLAASDHIAKYGTKHTEAIVTESEANAAKFIALSDCAAVMVNASTRFTDGEQMGFGAEIGISNQKLHARGPMGLEQMTTTTWIVTGSGQIRA
;
A
#
# COMPACT_ATOMS: atom_id res chain seq x y z
N MET A 1 -13.40 29.03 -0.51
CA MET A 1 -14.78 28.81 -1.01
C MET A 1 -14.77 28.14 -2.38
N GLU A 2 -13.94 28.58 -3.31
CA GLU A 2 -13.87 28.01 -4.68
C GLU A 2 -13.47 26.52 -4.69
N ALA A 3 -12.39 26.13 -3.99
CA ALA A 3 -11.96 24.73 -3.89
C ALA A 3 -13.04 23.82 -3.27
N THR A 4 -13.75 24.28 -2.23
CA THR A 4 -14.81 23.52 -1.60
C THR A 4 -16.00 23.29 -2.54
N ALA A 5 -16.39 24.31 -3.31
CA ALA A 5 -17.46 24.20 -4.30
C ALA A 5 -17.06 23.23 -5.44
N MET A 6 -15.82 23.33 -5.92
CA MET A 6 -15.27 22.43 -6.94
C MET A 6 -15.28 20.97 -6.48
N ILE A 7 -14.75 20.70 -5.27
CA ILE A 7 -14.75 19.34 -4.72
C ILE A 7 -16.18 18.80 -4.56
N ALA A 8 -17.10 19.65 -4.11
CA ALA A 8 -18.49 19.26 -3.97
C ALA A 8 -19.11 18.88 -5.33
N GLU A 9 -18.85 19.64 -6.39
CA GLU A 9 -19.33 19.34 -7.75
C GLU A 9 -18.76 18.03 -8.28
N LEU A 10 -17.42 17.82 -8.16
CA LEU A 10 -16.76 16.59 -8.59
C LEU A 10 -17.28 15.37 -7.83
N ALA A 11 -17.47 15.51 -6.51
CA ALA A 11 -18.01 14.44 -5.67
C ALA A 11 -19.47 14.10 -6.00
N ASP A 12 -20.31 15.11 -6.32
CA ASP A 12 -21.69 14.89 -6.72
C ASP A 12 -21.79 14.15 -8.07
N LYS A 13 -20.94 14.51 -9.06
CA LYS A 13 -20.83 13.79 -10.33
C LYS A 13 -20.37 12.34 -10.10
N ALA A 14 -19.32 12.15 -9.30
CA ALA A 14 -18.82 10.82 -8.95
C ALA A 14 -19.88 9.97 -8.23
N ARG A 15 -20.64 10.57 -7.30
CA ARG A 15 -21.71 9.87 -6.56
C ARG A 15 -22.86 9.43 -7.47
N LEU A 16 -23.25 10.28 -8.42
CA LEU A 16 -24.25 9.90 -9.40
C LEU A 16 -23.76 8.73 -10.27
N ALA A 17 -22.52 8.81 -10.73
CA ALA A 17 -21.91 7.77 -11.53
C ALA A 17 -21.72 6.46 -10.73
N ALA A 18 -21.35 6.53 -9.43
CA ALA A 18 -21.23 5.37 -8.55
C ALA A 18 -22.54 4.57 -8.46
N ARG A 19 -23.71 5.22 -8.48
CA ARG A 19 -25.01 4.52 -8.49
C ARG A 19 -25.18 3.65 -9.71
N THR A 20 -24.77 4.11 -10.90
CA THR A 20 -24.81 3.32 -12.13
C THR A 20 -23.77 2.21 -12.13
N LEU A 21 -22.60 2.45 -11.54
CA LEU A 21 -21.53 1.49 -11.40
C LEU A 21 -21.91 0.31 -10.48
N ILE A 22 -22.64 0.58 -9.38
CA ILE A 22 -23.14 -0.48 -8.48
C ILE A 22 -24.18 -1.36 -9.22
N ALA A 23 -24.99 -0.79 -10.10
CA ALA A 23 -25.99 -1.51 -10.89
C ALA A 23 -25.37 -2.26 -12.08
N ALA A 24 -24.14 -1.94 -12.48
CA ALA A 24 -23.44 -2.62 -13.57
C ALA A 24 -23.08 -4.06 -13.19
N SER A 25 -23.11 -4.95 -14.18
CA SER A 25 -22.69 -6.33 -14.00
C SER A 25 -21.16 -6.43 -13.81
N ASP A 26 -20.67 -7.57 -13.29
CA ASP A 26 -19.23 -7.84 -13.26
C ASP A 26 -18.63 -7.83 -14.68
N GLY A 27 -19.38 -8.29 -15.68
CA GLY A 27 -18.98 -8.24 -17.09
C GLY A 27 -18.76 -6.82 -17.60
N ASP A 28 -19.64 -5.86 -17.26
CA ASP A 28 -19.48 -4.46 -17.65
C ASP A 28 -18.21 -3.85 -17.01
N ARG A 29 -17.92 -4.18 -15.74
CA ARG A 29 -16.70 -3.72 -15.08
C ARG A 29 -15.44 -4.33 -15.70
N VAL A 30 -15.45 -5.61 -15.99
CA VAL A 30 -14.34 -6.31 -16.69
C VAL A 30 -14.11 -5.71 -18.08
N GLU A 31 -15.17 -5.47 -18.86
CA GLU A 31 -15.06 -4.81 -20.17
C GLU A 31 -14.44 -3.41 -20.02
N ALA A 32 -14.90 -2.63 -19.06
CA ALA A 32 -14.38 -1.28 -18.81
C ALA A 32 -12.88 -1.28 -18.51
N LEU A 33 -12.39 -2.21 -17.66
CA LEU A 33 -10.97 -2.33 -17.36
C LEU A 33 -10.16 -2.74 -18.60
N ASN A 34 -10.66 -3.67 -19.40
CA ASN A 34 -9.99 -4.09 -20.63
C ASN A 34 -9.94 -2.94 -21.66
N ARG A 35 -11.01 -2.12 -21.77
CA ARG A 35 -11.01 -0.92 -22.61
C ARG A 35 -10.02 0.13 -22.11
N ILE A 36 -9.91 0.30 -20.81
CA ILE A 36 -8.88 1.17 -20.20
C ILE A 36 -7.48 0.68 -20.60
N ALA A 37 -7.21 -0.62 -20.48
CA ALA A 37 -5.92 -1.20 -20.85
C ALA A 37 -5.59 -1.01 -22.34
N GLU A 38 -6.56 -1.22 -23.23
CA GLU A 38 -6.41 -0.98 -24.67
C GLU A 38 -6.11 0.49 -24.97
N GLU A 39 -6.88 1.39 -24.36
CA GLU A 39 -6.73 2.84 -24.61
C GLU A 39 -5.41 3.39 -24.03
N LEU A 40 -4.94 2.89 -22.87
CA LEU A 40 -3.62 3.22 -22.32
C LEU A 40 -2.51 2.82 -23.29
N SER A 41 -2.57 1.60 -23.83
CA SER A 41 -1.60 1.11 -24.82
C SER A 41 -1.65 1.92 -26.12
N ALA A 42 -2.83 2.28 -26.61
CA ALA A 42 -3.02 3.07 -27.83
C ALA A 42 -2.56 4.53 -27.67
N SER A 43 -2.54 5.05 -26.43
CA SER A 43 -2.21 6.44 -26.11
C SER A 43 -0.78 6.61 -25.57
N GLU A 44 0.10 5.63 -25.74
CA GLU A 44 1.46 5.64 -25.17
C GLU A 44 2.21 6.94 -25.53
N VAL A 45 2.18 7.36 -26.79
CA VAL A 45 2.87 8.57 -27.27
C VAL A 45 2.34 9.83 -26.56
N GLU A 46 1.02 9.95 -26.42
CA GLU A 46 0.37 11.07 -25.73
C GLU A 46 0.75 11.11 -24.24
N ILE A 47 0.77 9.94 -23.58
CA ILE A 47 1.13 9.80 -22.17
C ILE A 47 2.61 10.16 -21.95
N LEU A 48 3.51 9.65 -22.78
CA LEU A 48 4.95 9.91 -22.66
C LEU A 48 5.28 11.39 -22.95
N ALA A 49 4.58 12.03 -23.89
CA ALA A 49 4.76 13.47 -24.16
C ALA A 49 4.35 14.33 -22.94
N ALA A 50 3.22 14.01 -22.28
CA ALA A 50 2.80 14.70 -21.07
C ALA A 50 3.79 14.47 -19.91
N ASN A 51 4.28 13.25 -19.76
CA ASN A 51 5.28 12.94 -18.73
C ASN A 51 6.61 13.63 -18.98
N ALA A 52 7.05 13.77 -20.23
CA ALA A 52 8.26 14.51 -20.57
C ALA A 52 8.18 15.98 -20.12
N ALA A 53 6.99 16.61 -20.22
CA ALA A 53 6.77 17.98 -19.71
C ALA A 53 6.89 18.03 -18.17
N ASP A 54 6.32 17.06 -17.44
CA ASP A 54 6.46 16.96 -15.99
C ASP A 54 7.92 16.73 -15.58
N MET A 55 8.65 15.86 -16.29
CA MET A 55 10.07 15.60 -16.04
C MET A 55 10.94 16.83 -16.27
N ALA A 56 10.68 17.61 -17.34
CA ALA A 56 11.41 18.86 -17.59
C ALA A 56 11.21 19.88 -16.46
N ASN A 57 9.99 20.00 -15.95
CA ASN A 57 9.70 20.86 -14.80
C ASN A 57 10.39 20.33 -13.53
N ALA A 58 10.35 19.03 -13.27
CA ALA A 58 10.98 18.41 -12.11
C ALA A 58 12.51 18.64 -12.07
N VAL A 59 13.19 18.53 -13.22
CA VAL A 59 14.62 18.82 -13.34
C VAL A 59 14.90 20.30 -13.09
N LYS A 60 14.10 21.19 -13.68
CA LYS A 60 14.21 22.65 -13.50
C LYS A 60 14.04 23.05 -12.02
N ASP A 61 13.12 22.40 -11.32
CA ASP A 61 12.80 22.69 -9.92
C ASP A 61 13.77 21.99 -8.93
N GLY A 62 14.79 21.28 -9.43
CA GLY A 62 15.81 20.62 -8.61
C GLY A 62 15.30 19.42 -7.84
N MET A 63 14.28 18.70 -8.36
CA MET A 63 13.76 17.49 -7.72
C MET A 63 14.85 16.43 -7.58
N ALA A 64 14.92 15.76 -6.41
CA ALA A 64 15.88 14.69 -6.15
C ALA A 64 15.72 13.52 -7.16
N GLU A 65 16.82 12.90 -7.58
CA GLU A 65 16.84 11.82 -8.58
C GLU A 65 15.89 10.66 -8.24
N SER A 66 15.82 10.25 -6.97
CA SER A 66 14.91 9.20 -6.52
C SER A 66 13.43 9.56 -6.70
N MET A 67 13.09 10.84 -6.62
CA MET A 67 11.73 11.32 -6.88
C MET A 67 11.47 11.47 -8.38
N GLN A 68 12.49 11.85 -9.16
CA GLN A 68 12.42 11.86 -10.62
C GLN A 68 12.19 10.44 -11.18
N ASP A 69 12.87 9.40 -10.65
CA ASP A 69 12.61 8.02 -11.04
C ASP A 69 11.16 7.58 -10.75
N ARG A 70 10.58 8.03 -9.65
CA ARG A 70 9.17 7.76 -9.32
C ARG A 70 8.20 8.46 -10.27
N LEU A 71 8.55 9.64 -10.76
CA LEU A 71 7.74 10.45 -11.68
C LEU A 71 7.84 9.95 -13.12
N LEU A 72 9.00 9.46 -13.54
CA LEU A 72 9.29 9.06 -14.91
C LEU A 72 8.35 7.94 -15.37
N LEU A 73 7.72 8.14 -16.53
CA LEU A 73 7.07 7.07 -17.30
C LEU A 73 7.94 6.70 -18.50
N THR A 74 8.01 5.41 -18.77
CA THR A 74 8.64 4.83 -19.97
C THR A 74 7.60 3.98 -20.69
N ALA A 75 7.85 3.61 -21.95
CA ALA A 75 6.98 2.69 -22.69
C ALA A 75 6.68 1.40 -21.88
N SER A 76 7.70 0.84 -21.23
CA SER A 76 7.54 -0.34 -20.34
C SER A 76 6.64 -0.06 -19.14
N ARG A 77 6.73 1.14 -18.51
CA ARG A 77 5.88 1.51 -17.39
C ARG A 77 4.43 1.76 -17.82
N VAL A 78 4.21 2.32 -19.02
CA VAL A 78 2.86 2.47 -19.62
C VAL A 78 2.27 1.10 -19.95
N ALA A 79 3.03 0.20 -20.57
CA ALA A 79 2.61 -1.18 -20.80
C ALA A 79 2.27 -1.90 -19.48
N GLY A 80 3.08 -1.71 -18.43
CA GLY A 80 2.83 -2.24 -17.09
C GLY A 80 1.52 -1.75 -16.48
N MET A 81 1.14 -0.48 -16.65
CA MET A 81 -0.17 0.03 -16.21
C MET A 81 -1.33 -0.65 -16.96
N ALA A 82 -1.20 -0.84 -18.28
CA ALA A 82 -2.20 -1.55 -19.08
C ALA A 82 -2.32 -3.02 -18.65
N ASP A 83 -1.21 -3.69 -18.38
CA ASP A 83 -1.20 -5.08 -17.90
C ASP A 83 -1.78 -5.18 -16.49
N GLY A 84 -1.51 -4.22 -15.61
CA GLY A 84 -2.14 -4.11 -14.30
C GLY A 84 -3.67 -4.01 -14.38
N ALA A 85 -4.20 -3.20 -15.30
CA ALA A 85 -5.64 -3.11 -15.54
C ALA A 85 -6.23 -4.45 -16.00
N ARG A 86 -5.55 -5.17 -16.93
CA ARG A 86 -5.94 -6.52 -17.37
C ARG A 86 -5.87 -7.54 -16.24
N GLN A 87 -4.86 -7.43 -15.37
CA GLN A 87 -4.72 -8.31 -14.20
C GLN A 87 -5.89 -8.12 -13.24
N VAL A 88 -6.21 -6.87 -12.89
CA VAL A 88 -7.37 -6.54 -12.03
C VAL A 88 -8.68 -7.03 -12.64
N SER A 89 -8.86 -6.94 -13.96
CA SER A 89 -10.08 -7.42 -14.64
C SER A 89 -10.31 -8.93 -14.51
N ARG A 90 -9.27 -9.72 -14.21
CA ARG A 90 -9.35 -11.18 -14.02
C ARG A 90 -9.61 -11.61 -12.58
N ILE A 91 -9.52 -10.67 -11.63
CA ILE A 91 -9.78 -10.96 -10.22
C ILE A 91 -11.30 -11.05 -10.02
N PRO A 92 -11.79 -12.07 -9.30
CA PRO A 92 -13.22 -12.16 -8.99
C PRO A 92 -13.73 -10.91 -8.27
N SER A 93 -14.92 -10.46 -8.65
CA SER A 93 -15.56 -9.32 -8.03
C SER A 93 -15.69 -9.50 -6.51
N PRO A 94 -15.35 -8.49 -5.70
CA PRO A 94 -15.54 -8.55 -4.27
C PRO A 94 -16.98 -8.26 -3.83
N LEU A 95 -17.85 -7.84 -4.77
CA LEU A 95 -19.20 -7.36 -4.45
C LEU A 95 -20.21 -8.50 -4.30
N GLY A 96 -21.16 -8.34 -3.39
CA GLY A 96 -22.24 -9.28 -3.17
C GLY A 96 -21.83 -10.57 -2.48
N LYS A 97 -20.57 -10.71 -2.04
CA LYS A 97 -20.12 -11.91 -1.30
C LYS A 97 -20.84 -12.01 0.03
N THR A 98 -21.41 -13.17 0.32
CA THR A 98 -22.04 -13.44 1.62
C THR A 98 -20.97 -13.75 2.65
N LEU A 99 -20.88 -12.92 3.68
CA LEU A 99 -19.94 -13.08 4.77
C LEU A 99 -20.56 -13.87 5.94
N ARG A 100 -21.84 -13.62 6.19
CA ARG A 100 -22.62 -14.30 7.24
C ARG A 100 -24.05 -14.49 6.78
N GLU A 101 -24.65 -15.60 7.20
CA GLU A 101 -26.06 -15.93 6.92
C GLU A 101 -26.63 -16.72 8.06
N SER A 102 -27.84 -16.39 8.51
CA SER A 102 -28.53 -17.08 9.60
C SER A 102 -30.03 -16.83 9.56
N THR A 103 -30.82 -17.75 10.12
CA THR A 103 -32.26 -17.57 10.34
C THR A 103 -32.49 -17.45 11.84
N LEU A 104 -33.20 -16.39 12.26
CA LEU A 104 -33.54 -16.16 13.67
C LEU A 104 -34.75 -17.01 14.09
N GLU A 105 -34.95 -17.20 15.38
CA GLU A 105 -36.06 -17.96 15.93
C GLU A 105 -37.44 -17.41 15.51
N ASN A 106 -37.54 -16.10 15.27
CA ASN A 106 -38.75 -15.46 14.81
C ASN A 106 -38.97 -15.56 13.29
N GLY A 107 -38.13 -16.34 12.56
CA GLY A 107 -38.22 -16.57 11.14
C GLY A 107 -37.60 -15.47 10.25
N LEU A 108 -36.96 -14.44 10.81
CA LEU A 108 -36.20 -13.49 10.01
C LEU A 108 -34.93 -14.13 9.46
N HIS A 109 -34.70 -13.97 8.15
CA HIS A 109 -33.50 -14.43 7.49
C HIS A 109 -32.51 -13.25 7.37
N LEU A 110 -31.32 -13.38 7.95
CA LEU A 110 -30.26 -12.39 7.98
C LEU A 110 -29.15 -12.80 7.04
N LYS A 111 -28.72 -11.85 6.20
CA LYS A 111 -27.58 -12.02 5.30
C LYS A 111 -26.71 -10.78 5.32
N GLN A 112 -25.42 -10.94 5.62
CA GLN A 112 -24.44 -9.87 5.50
C GLN A 112 -23.64 -10.03 4.21
N ILE A 113 -23.68 -9.00 3.36
CA ILE A 113 -22.97 -9.00 2.08
C ILE A 113 -22.00 -7.84 1.96
N THR A 114 -21.00 -8.00 1.09
CA THR A 114 -20.06 -6.94 0.73
C THR A 114 -20.70 -5.96 -0.25
N VAL A 115 -20.43 -4.66 -0.04
CA VAL A 115 -20.90 -3.55 -0.88
C VAL A 115 -19.77 -2.52 -1.03
N PRO A 116 -19.74 -1.67 -2.09
CA PRO A 116 -18.72 -0.62 -2.21
C PRO A 116 -18.88 0.45 -1.14
N PHE A 117 -17.83 1.22 -0.88
CA PHE A 117 -17.89 2.43 -0.05
C PHE A 117 -18.73 3.52 -0.73
N GLY A 118 -18.52 3.73 -2.03
CA GLY A 118 -19.18 4.77 -2.82
C GLY A 118 -18.19 5.67 -3.53
N VAL A 119 -17.90 6.86 -2.99
CA VAL A 119 -16.95 7.83 -3.53
C VAL A 119 -15.67 7.78 -2.69
N VAL A 120 -14.55 7.40 -3.31
CA VAL A 120 -13.25 7.28 -2.64
C VAL A 120 -12.28 8.34 -3.17
N GLY A 121 -11.76 9.16 -2.27
CA GLY A 121 -10.71 10.14 -2.55
C GLY A 121 -9.33 9.50 -2.41
N MET A 122 -8.46 9.74 -3.38
CA MET A 122 -7.03 9.36 -3.33
C MET A 122 -6.17 10.62 -3.31
N VAL A 123 -5.32 10.78 -2.30
CA VAL A 123 -4.33 11.87 -2.23
C VAL A 123 -2.93 11.26 -2.32
N TYR A 124 -2.19 11.56 -3.41
CA TYR A 124 -0.93 10.87 -3.66
C TYR A 124 0.17 11.80 -4.22
N GLU A 125 1.40 11.44 -3.91
CA GLU A 125 2.61 12.13 -4.39
C GLU A 125 3.05 11.63 -5.76
N ALA A 126 4.13 12.19 -6.30
CA ALA A 126 4.70 12.02 -7.63
C ALA A 126 4.87 10.55 -8.08
N ARG A 127 3.77 9.90 -8.46
CA ARG A 127 3.71 8.53 -9.00
C ARG A 127 2.53 8.43 -9.97
N PRO A 128 2.71 8.79 -11.26
CA PRO A 128 1.60 8.78 -12.23
C PRO A 128 0.90 7.42 -12.36
N ASN A 129 1.62 6.31 -12.16
CA ASN A 129 1.02 4.97 -12.19
C ASN A 129 -0.09 4.79 -11.14
N VAL A 130 0.01 5.44 -9.96
CA VAL A 130 -1.02 5.37 -8.91
C VAL A 130 -2.37 5.88 -9.41
N THR A 131 -2.38 6.82 -10.36
CA THR A 131 -3.60 7.32 -11.00
C THR A 131 -4.39 6.18 -11.68
N VAL A 132 -3.69 5.29 -12.38
CA VAL A 132 -4.31 4.14 -13.06
C VAL A 132 -4.61 3.04 -12.06
N ASP A 133 -3.65 2.66 -11.21
CA ASP A 133 -3.78 1.57 -10.24
C ASP A 133 -4.99 1.81 -9.31
N ALA A 134 -5.11 3.02 -8.76
CA ALA A 134 -6.24 3.39 -7.92
C ALA A 134 -7.57 3.38 -8.69
N ALA A 135 -7.60 3.96 -9.90
CA ALA A 135 -8.83 4.03 -10.70
C ALA A 135 -9.37 2.63 -11.03
N VAL A 136 -8.52 1.69 -11.48
CA VAL A 136 -8.96 0.36 -11.87
C VAL A 136 -9.39 -0.50 -10.68
N ILE A 137 -8.69 -0.41 -9.53
CA ILE A 137 -9.08 -1.11 -8.31
C ILE A 137 -10.41 -0.57 -7.78
N LEU A 138 -10.58 0.76 -7.71
CA LEU A 138 -11.81 1.37 -7.23
C LEU A 138 -12.99 1.06 -8.16
N LEU A 139 -12.80 1.13 -9.47
CA LEU A 139 -13.84 0.80 -10.44
C LEU A 139 -14.28 -0.66 -10.32
N MET A 140 -13.34 -1.62 -10.26
CA MET A 140 -13.66 -3.04 -10.16
C MET A 140 -14.35 -3.38 -8.84
N SER A 141 -14.05 -2.66 -7.75
CA SER A 141 -14.72 -2.79 -6.45
C SER A 141 -16.01 -1.93 -6.32
N GLY A 142 -16.50 -1.34 -7.42
CA GLY A 142 -17.77 -0.62 -7.45
C GLY A 142 -17.72 0.81 -6.92
N ASN A 143 -16.53 1.38 -6.70
CA ASN A 143 -16.34 2.73 -6.18
C ASN A 143 -16.02 3.73 -7.29
N ALA A 144 -16.51 4.95 -7.15
CA ALA A 144 -16.04 6.08 -7.95
C ALA A 144 -14.79 6.70 -7.31
N ALA A 145 -13.85 7.14 -8.15
CA ALA A 145 -12.54 7.66 -7.75
C ALA A 145 -12.47 9.19 -7.90
N LEU A 146 -12.08 9.89 -6.83
CA LEU A 146 -11.61 11.29 -6.85
C LEU A 146 -10.09 11.28 -6.69
N LEU A 147 -9.35 11.51 -7.76
CA LEU A 147 -7.90 11.36 -7.82
C LEU A 147 -7.23 12.72 -7.66
N ARG A 148 -6.47 12.91 -6.57
CA ARG A 148 -5.72 14.13 -6.29
C ARG A 148 -4.23 13.82 -6.22
N GLY A 149 -3.55 13.85 -7.38
CA GLY A 149 -2.10 13.67 -7.47
C GLY A 149 -1.31 14.95 -7.16
N SER A 150 0.01 14.82 -7.10
CA SER A 150 0.93 15.95 -6.94
C SER A 150 0.92 16.87 -8.17
N SER A 151 1.15 18.17 -7.95
CA SER A 151 1.36 19.14 -9.05
C SER A 151 2.58 18.83 -9.91
N SER A 152 3.58 18.13 -9.37
CA SER A 152 4.74 17.65 -10.14
C SER A 152 4.40 16.62 -11.22
N ALA A 153 3.23 15.97 -11.15
CA ALA A 153 2.73 15.00 -12.13
C ALA A 153 1.43 15.47 -12.80
N ALA A 154 1.16 16.76 -12.80
CA ALA A 154 -0.13 17.31 -13.23
C ALA A 154 -0.47 16.95 -14.69
N ASN A 155 0.48 17.10 -15.61
CA ASN A 155 0.26 16.79 -17.03
C ASN A 155 0.04 15.28 -17.23
N SER A 156 0.86 14.45 -16.61
CA SER A 156 0.73 12.98 -16.68
C SER A 156 -0.63 12.51 -16.12
N ASN A 157 -1.02 13.00 -14.95
CA ASN A 157 -2.28 12.63 -14.32
C ASN A 157 -3.48 13.07 -15.15
N GLN A 158 -3.43 14.29 -15.74
CA GLN A 158 -4.49 14.82 -16.60
C GLN A 158 -4.68 13.93 -17.83
N VAL A 159 -3.59 13.56 -18.52
CA VAL A 159 -3.67 12.71 -19.71
C VAL A 159 -4.14 11.32 -19.36
N LEU A 160 -3.61 10.69 -18.30
CA LEU A 160 -4.03 9.36 -17.85
C LEU A 160 -5.53 9.31 -17.54
N VAL A 161 -6.06 10.29 -16.79
CA VAL A 161 -7.49 10.36 -16.50
C VAL A 161 -8.30 10.59 -17.79
N THR A 162 -7.84 11.46 -18.69
CA THR A 162 -8.50 11.70 -19.98
C THR A 162 -8.58 10.42 -20.82
N VAL A 163 -7.50 9.65 -20.89
CA VAL A 163 -7.42 8.37 -21.61
C VAL A 163 -8.39 7.34 -20.99
N MET A 164 -8.40 7.19 -19.66
CA MET A 164 -9.32 6.27 -18.98
C MET A 164 -10.79 6.67 -19.19
N ARG A 165 -11.12 7.96 -19.08
CA ARG A 165 -12.49 8.48 -19.33
C ARG A 165 -12.92 8.27 -20.78
N ARG A 166 -11.98 8.43 -21.75
CA ARG A 166 -12.22 8.15 -23.18
C ARG A 166 -12.51 6.67 -23.43
N ALA A 167 -11.82 5.76 -22.71
CA ALA A 167 -12.11 4.34 -22.74
C ALA A 167 -13.51 4.03 -22.20
N LEU A 168 -13.85 4.59 -21.03
CA LEU A 168 -15.17 4.38 -20.40
C LEU A 168 -16.33 4.90 -21.24
N ALA A 169 -16.15 5.99 -22.00
CA ALA A 169 -17.16 6.52 -22.91
C ALA A 169 -17.58 5.53 -24.03
N LYS A 170 -16.81 4.46 -24.23
CA LYS A 170 -17.08 3.36 -25.16
C LYS A 170 -17.75 2.15 -24.48
N THR A 171 -18.15 2.27 -23.23
CA THR A 171 -18.74 1.20 -22.40
C THR A 171 -20.06 1.65 -21.77
N ASN A 172 -20.70 0.73 -21.02
CA ASN A 172 -21.92 1.05 -20.26
C ASN A 172 -21.64 1.80 -18.93
N ILE A 173 -20.36 2.05 -18.59
CA ILE A 173 -19.97 2.73 -17.36
C ILE A 173 -19.69 4.20 -17.63
N SER A 174 -20.31 5.09 -16.84
CA SER A 174 -20.12 6.52 -16.96
C SER A 174 -18.66 6.90 -16.77
N PRO A 175 -18.05 7.74 -17.64
CA PRO A 175 -16.73 8.32 -17.40
C PRO A 175 -16.60 9.08 -16.09
N ASP A 176 -17.70 9.54 -15.51
CA ASP A 176 -17.70 10.32 -14.26
C ASP A 176 -17.42 9.47 -13.00
N VAL A 177 -17.25 8.17 -13.14
CA VAL A 177 -16.70 7.32 -12.05
C VAL A 177 -15.22 7.62 -11.76
N ILE A 178 -14.52 8.29 -12.68
CA ILE A 178 -13.12 8.73 -12.50
C ILE A 178 -13.07 10.24 -12.66
N GLN A 179 -12.76 10.94 -11.56
CA GLN A 179 -12.62 12.39 -11.51
C GLN A 179 -11.19 12.76 -11.10
N LEU A 180 -10.60 13.74 -11.80
CA LEU A 180 -9.33 14.34 -11.39
C LEU A 180 -9.59 15.63 -10.63
N VAL A 181 -9.05 15.71 -9.43
CA VAL A 181 -9.01 16.94 -8.65
C VAL A 181 -7.79 17.76 -9.09
N PRO A 182 -7.96 19.03 -9.49
CA PRO A 182 -6.84 19.88 -9.88
C PRO A 182 -5.77 19.99 -8.79
N SER A 183 -4.52 20.01 -9.20
CA SER A 183 -3.36 19.94 -8.28
C SER A 183 -2.54 21.23 -8.18
N ASP A 184 -2.92 22.25 -8.92
CA ASP A 184 -2.34 23.60 -8.94
C ASP A 184 -2.60 24.38 -7.65
N ASP A 185 -3.72 24.10 -6.97
CA ASP A 185 -4.07 24.67 -5.69
C ASP A 185 -4.03 23.62 -4.55
N ARG A 186 -3.23 23.89 -3.51
CA ARG A 186 -3.15 23.05 -2.31
C ARG A 186 -4.44 23.05 -1.48
N SER A 187 -5.26 24.08 -1.59
CA SER A 187 -6.56 24.17 -0.88
C SER A 187 -7.53 23.06 -1.29
N THR A 188 -7.36 22.48 -2.49
CA THR A 188 -8.14 21.32 -2.96
C THR A 188 -7.94 20.08 -2.09
N VAL A 189 -6.74 19.88 -1.50
CA VAL A 189 -6.50 18.78 -0.55
C VAL A 189 -7.36 18.99 0.70
N ALA A 190 -7.25 20.16 1.35
CA ALA A 190 -8.05 20.45 2.54
C ALA A 190 -9.56 20.35 2.25
N ALA A 191 -10.02 20.85 1.10
CA ALA A 191 -11.41 20.74 0.69
C ALA A 191 -11.85 19.27 0.54
N LEU A 192 -10.99 18.40 -0.04
CA LEU A 192 -11.27 16.97 -0.18
C LEU A 192 -11.33 16.28 1.19
N LEU A 193 -10.40 16.58 2.11
CA LEU A 193 -10.36 16.02 3.47
C LEU A 193 -11.57 16.44 4.31
N HIS A 194 -12.18 17.59 4.02
CA HIS A 194 -13.36 18.09 4.72
C HIS A 194 -14.68 17.82 3.99
N ALA A 195 -14.68 17.08 2.88
CA ALA A 195 -15.87 16.78 2.09
C ALA A 195 -16.76 15.66 2.69
N ARG A 196 -16.88 15.61 4.02
CA ARG A 196 -17.72 14.62 4.71
C ARG A 196 -19.17 14.66 4.24
N GLY A 197 -19.74 13.47 3.98
CA GLY A 197 -21.09 13.33 3.41
C GLY A 197 -21.12 13.37 1.87
N LYS A 198 -20.05 13.84 1.22
CA LYS A 198 -19.88 13.80 -0.23
C LYS A 198 -18.81 12.78 -0.66
N VAL A 199 -17.77 12.63 0.11
CA VAL A 199 -16.73 11.60 -0.03
C VAL A 199 -16.87 10.63 1.14
N ASP A 200 -16.80 9.33 0.86
CA ASP A 200 -17.04 8.27 1.85
C ASP A 200 -15.75 7.79 2.51
N LEU A 201 -14.64 7.88 1.79
CA LEU A 201 -13.32 7.43 2.23
C LEU A 201 -12.23 8.26 1.58
N VAL A 202 -11.13 8.54 2.29
CA VAL A 202 -9.89 9.10 1.72
C VAL A 202 -8.72 8.16 2.02
N ILE A 203 -7.88 7.92 1.00
CA ILE A 203 -6.68 7.10 1.10
C ILE A 203 -5.47 7.95 0.72
N PRO A 204 -4.55 8.24 1.65
CA PRO A 204 -3.28 8.87 1.33
C PRO A 204 -2.27 7.87 0.78
N ARG A 205 -1.42 8.29 -0.17
CA ARG A 205 -0.30 7.49 -0.72
C ARG A 205 0.92 8.38 -0.96
N GLY A 206 1.91 8.32 -0.08
CA GLY A 206 3.11 9.18 -0.22
C GLY A 206 4.02 9.12 0.99
N SER A 207 4.67 10.24 1.28
CA SER A 207 5.55 10.40 2.44
C SER A 207 4.78 10.29 3.77
N ALA A 208 5.50 9.94 4.84
CA ALA A 208 4.94 9.91 6.19
C ALA A 208 4.32 11.27 6.59
N ALA A 209 4.86 12.37 6.10
CA ALA A 209 4.33 13.71 6.35
C ALA A 209 2.95 13.91 5.70
N LEU A 210 2.80 13.52 4.43
CA LEU A 210 1.50 13.57 3.74
C LEU A 210 0.47 12.69 4.45
N ILE A 211 0.84 11.45 4.77
CA ILE A 211 -0.06 10.49 5.43
C ILE A 211 -0.54 11.08 6.76
N ARG A 212 0.38 11.60 7.58
CA ARG A 212 0.04 12.23 8.86
C ARG A 212 -0.90 13.42 8.67
N THR A 213 -0.61 14.33 7.74
CA THR A 213 -1.50 15.46 7.44
C THR A 213 -2.90 14.99 7.08
N VAL A 214 -3.02 13.97 6.22
CA VAL A 214 -4.34 13.45 5.82
C VAL A 214 -5.07 12.83 7.00
N VAL A 215 -4.39 12.05 7.84
CA VAL A 215 -5.00 11.37 9.00
C VAL A 215 -5.42 12.36 10.07
N ASP A 216 -4.57 13.36 10.37
CA ASP A 216 -4.82 14.33 11.44
C ASP A 216 -5.89 15.36 11.05
N ASP A 217 -5.92 15.78 9.78
CA ASP A 217 -6.80 16.88 9.34
C ASP A 217 -8.14 16.40 8.75
N SER A 218 -8.27 15.11 8.37
CA SER A 218 -9.47 14.65 7.67
C SER A 218 -10.68 14.50 8.58
N THR A 219 -11.82 15.07 8.14
CA THR A 219 -13.14 14.76 8.70
C THR A 219 -13.86 13.64 7.95
N VAL A 220 -13.38 13.27 6.77
CA VAL A 220 -13.78 12.06 6.03
C VAL A 220 -13.04 10.87 6.62
N PRO A 221 -13.66 9.69 6.78
CA PRO A 221 -12.94 8.47 7.18
C PRO A 221 -11.72 8.23 6.31
N THR A 222 -10.61 7.81 6.92
CA THR A 222 -9.36 7.53 6.22
C THR A 222 -8.91 6.09 6.41
N ILE A 223 -8.29 5.52 5.38
CA ILE A 223 -7.46 4.33 5.51
C ILE A 223 -6.03 4.74 5.20
N GLU A 224 -5.19 4.75 6.24
CA GLU A 224 -3.80 5.15 6.10
C GLU A 224 -2.93 4.05 5.51
N THR A 225 -2.00 4.42 4.64
CA THR A 225 -0.87 3.56 4.26
C THR A 225 0.30 3.91 5.18
N GLY A 226 1.06 2.90 5.61
CA GLY A 226 2.09 3.11 6.64
C GLY A 226 3.51 3.13 6.10
N ALA A 227 4.40 3.85 6.81
CA ALA A 227 5.83 3.67 6.71
C ALA A 227 6.23 2.27 7.20
N GLY A 228 7.27 1.69 6.63
CA GLY A 228 7.71 0.33 6.93
C GLY A 228 9.05 0.27 7.67
N VAL A 229 9.06 0.39 9.00
CA VAL A 229 10.22 -0.02 9.80
C VAL A 229 10.07 -1.49 10.13
N CYS A 230 10.47 -2.34 9.17
CA CYS A 230 10.30 -3.78 9.23
C CYS A 230 11.51 -4.47 9.86
N HIS A 231 11.31 -5.58 10.57
CA HIS A 231 12.35 -6.32 11.24
C HIS A 231 12.47 -7.75 10.70
N VAL A 232 13.69 -8.28 10.73
CA VAL A 232 13.97 -9.71 10.61
C VAL A 232 14.60 -10.16 11.92
N TYR A 233 13.94 -11.07 12.64
CA TYR A 233 14.47 -11.67 13.85
C TYR A 233 14.96 -13.10 13.55
N VAL A 234 16.24 -13.36 13.84
CA VAL A 234 16.86 -14.68 13.77
C VAL A 234 16.87 -15.29 15.15
N ASP A 235 16.01 -16.28 15.36
CA ASP A 235 15.77 -16.93 16.65
C ASP A 235 16.90 -17.89 17.07
N SER A 236 16.91 -18.30 18.34
CA SER A 236 17.83 -19.32 18.89
C SER A 236 17.76 -20.66 18.16
N GLU A 237 16.59 -21.02 17.63
CA GLU A 237 16.27 -22.26 16.91
C GLU A 237 16.24 -22.04 15.38
N ALA A 238 16.92 -21.02 14.88
CA ALA A 238 16.91 -20.70 13.45
C ALA A 238 17.80 -21.64 12.65
N ASP A 239 17.33 -22.07 11.47
CA ASP A 239 18.20 -22.59 10.43
C ASP A 239 18.95 -21.42 9.78
N LEU A 240 20.22 -21.27 10.10
CA LEU A 240 21.07 -20.19 9.63
C LEU A 240 21.32 -20.22 8.11
N ALA A 241 21.12 -21.38 7.46
CA ALA A 241 21.20 -21.50 6.01
C ALA A 241 19.98 -20.85 5.32
N LYS A 242 18.80 -20.85 5.98
CA LYS A 242 17.60 -20.12 5.55
C LYS A 242 17.67 -18.65 5.93
N ALA A 243 18.22 -18.32 7.10
CA ALA A 243 18.25 -16.97 7.64
C ALA A 243 18.99 -15.98 6.72
N LEU A 244 20.12 -16.37 6.18
CA LEU A 244 20.95 -15.49 5.34
C LEU A 244 20.24 -15.08 4.03
N PRO A 245 19.73 -15.96 3.19
CA PRO A 245 19.00 -15.55 1.98
C PRO A 245 17.72 -14.78 2.28
N ILE A 246 17.00 -15.09 3.36
CA ILE A 246 15.81 -14.32 3.80
C ILE A 246 16.22 -12.88 4.13
N LEU A 247 17.26 -12.68 4.95
CA LEU A 247 17.78 -11.37 5.31
C LEU A 247 18.20 -10.58 4.05
N MET A 248 19.01 -11.20 3.19
CA MET A 248 19.53 -10.54 1.99
C MET A 248 18.39 -10.12 1.06
N ASN A 249 17.42 -10.99 0.80
CA ASN A 249 16.26 -10.66 -0.01
C ASN A 249 15.41 -9.54 0.64
N SER A 250 15.19 -9.61 1.95
CA SER A 250 14.41 -8.61 2.70
C SER A 250 15.01 -7.22 2.61
N LYS A 251 16.35 -7.07 2.53
CA LYS A 251 16.99 -5.76 2.46
C LYS A 251 17.40 -5.34 1.06
N THR A 252 17.96 -6.25 0.25
CA THR A 252 18.68 -5.85 -0.97
C THR A 252 17.88 -5.98 -2.25
N HIS A 253 16.79 -6.74 -2.27
CA HIS A 253 15.95 -6.94 -3.46
C HIS A 253 15.38 -5.61 -4.00
N ARG A 254 14.82 -4.77 -3.11
CA ARG A 254 14.35 -3.42 -3.44
C ARG A 254 14.31 -2.56 -2.17
N PRO A 255 15.37 -1.83 -1.83
CA PRO A 255 15.50 -1.17 -0.54
C PRO A 255 14.57 0.05 -0.35
N SER A 256 14.00 0.60 -1.44
CA SER A 256 13.18 1.82 -1.43
C SER A 256 11.67 1.58 -1.25
N VAL A 257 11.27 0.40 -0.77
CA VAL A 257 9.85 0.05 -0.54
C VAL A 257 9.59 -0.25 0.94
N CYS A 258 8.35 -0.01 1.38
CA CYS A 258 7.94 -0.07 2.78
C CYS A 258 8.05 -1.45 3.46
N ASN A 259 8.13 -2.54 2.69
CA ASN A 259 8.31 -3.89 3.19
C ASN A 259 9.79 -4.36 3.15
N ALA A 260 10.75 -3.46 2.81
CA ALA A 260 12.17 -3.75 2.99
C ALA A 260 12.52 -3.77 4.48
N ALA A 261 13.38 -4.70 4.90
CA ALA A 261 13.81 -4.77 6.29
C ALA A 261 14.73 -3.58 6.63
N GLU A 262 14.47 -2.95 7.78
CA GLU A 262 15.28 -1.84 8.30
C GLU A 262 16.10 -2.25 9.52
N THR A 263 15.73 -3.33 10.20
CA THR A 263 16.46 -3.82 11.37
C THR A 263 16.57 -5.35 11.35
N LEU A 264 17.78 -5.85 11.59
CA LEU A 264 18.10 -7.24 11.89
C LEU A 264 18.27 -7.41 13.40
N LEU A 265 17.49 -8.29 14.01
CA LEU A 265 17.63 -8.73 15.39
C LEU A 265 18.14 -10.17 15.40
N VAL A 266 19.16 -10.46 16.20
CA VAL A 266 19.74 -11.81 16.26
C VAL A 266 19.79 -12.28 17.71
N HIS A 267 19.26 -13.47 17.97
CA HIS A 267 19.36 -14.08 19.29
C HIS A 267 20.81 -14.31 19.69
N GLU A 268 21.17 -13.98 20.91
CA GLU A 268 22.56 -14.03 21.42
C GLU A 268 23.23 -15.40 21.21
N SER A 269 22.49 -16.51 21.36
CA SER A 269 23.04 -17.85 21.23
C SER A 269 23.54 -18.20 19.82
N VAL A 270 23.02 -17.57 18.78
CA VAL A 270 23.40 -17.81 17.37
C VAL A 270 24.20 -16.65 16.78
N ALA A 271 24.33 -15.55 17.50
CA ALA A 271 24.96 -14.32 17.00
C ALA A 271 26.41 -14.53 16.56
N ALA A 272 27.23 -15.24 17.34
CA ALA A 272 28.62 -15.47 17.01
C ALA A 272 28.81 -16.32 15.73
N GLN A 273 27.86 -17.21 15.42
CA GLN A 273 27.89 -18.05 14.23
C GLN A 273 27.31 -17.34 13.00
N PHE A 274 26.25 -16.56 13.18
CA PHE A 274 25.49 -15.94 12.07
C PHE A 274 26.05 -14.59 11.62
N LEU A 275 26.33 -13.70 12.57
CA LEU A 275 26.66 -12.29 12.26
C LEU A 275 27.91 -12.12 11.39
N PRO A 276 29.03 -12.84 11.56
CA PRO A 276 30.18 -12.66 10.67
C PRO A 276 29.84 -12.81 9.19
N LYS A 277 29.04 -13.81 8.84
CA LYS A 277 28.62 -14.08 7.46
C LYS A 277 27.57 -13.08 7.00
N ALA A 278 26.59 -12.75 7.85
CA ALA A 278 25.51 -11.81 7.53
C ALA A 278 26.03 -10.40 7.29
N LEU A 279 26.89 -9.89 8.17
CA LEU A 279 27.49 -8.55 8.04
C LEU A 279 28.38 -8.46 6.79
N ALA A 280 29.18 -9.49 6.50
CA ALA A 280 30.02 -9.54 5.31
C ALA A 280 29.16 -9.48 4.03
N ALA A 281 28.10 -10.30 3.91
CA ALA A 281 27.21 -10.32 2.75
C ALA A 281 26.47 -9.01 2.55
N LEU A 282 25.97 -8.37 3.64
CA LEU A 282 25.34 -7.07 3.59
C LEU A 282 26.32 -5.98 3.11
N ARG A 283 27.57 -5.99 3.59
CA ARG A 283 28.61 -5.05 3.16
C ARG A 283 29.02 -5.25 1.70
N GLU A 284 29.15 -6.49 1.24
CA GLU A 284 29.39 -6.82 -0.18
C GLU A 284 28.27 -6.24 -1.07
N SER A 285 27.03 -6.28 -0.58
CA SER A 285 25.87 -5.65 -1.23
C SER A 285 25.78 -4.14 -0.99
N LYS A 286 26.84 -3.50 -0.46
CA LYS A 286 26.94 -2.04 -0.21
C LYS A 286 25.91 -1.52 0.82
N VAL A 287 25.42 -2.37 1.70
CA VAL A 287 24.53 -1.95 2.79
C VAL A 287 25.37 -1.25 3.87
N LYS A 288 25.01 -0.01 4.22
CA LYS A 288 25.56 0.70 5.38
C LYS A 288 24.94 0.11 6.64
N LEU A 289 25.76 -0.20 7.63
CA LEU A 289 25.37 -0.89 8.85
C LEU A 289 25.47 0.04 10.07
N ASN A 290 24.36 0.21 10.78
CA ASN A 290 24.31 0.87 12.08
C ASN A 290 24.07 -0.22 13.13
N VAL A 291 24.99 -0.39 14.08
CA VAL A 291 24.97 -1.58 14.94
C VAL A 291 25.02 -1.22 16.42
N ASP A 292 24.51 -2.10 17.27
CA ASP A 292 24.73 -1.99 18.72
C ASP A 292 26.17 -2.30 19.12
N ALA A 293 26.51 -2.03 20.37
CA ALA A 293 27.87 -2.22 20.89
C ALA A 293 28.33 -3.69 20.88
N ALA A 294 27.40 -4.66 20.98
CA ALA A 294 27.73 -6.08 20.96
C ALA A 294 28.05 -6.55 19.54
N VAL A 295 27.25 -6.15 18.56
CA VAL A 295 27.52 -6.41 17.12
C VAL A 295 28.81 -5.72 16.68
N ALA A 296 29.10 -4.51 17.16
CA ALA A 296 30.32 -3.79 16.82
C ALA A 296 31.60 -4.56 17.19
N LYS A 297 31.62 -5.27 18.32
CA LYS A 297 32.73 -6.14 18.71
C LYS A 297 32.92 -7.30 17.72
N ILE A 298 31.84 -7.91 17.26
CA ILE A 298 31.90 -8.98 16.27
C ILE A 298 32.39 -8.43 14.93
N ALA A 299 31.88 -7.28 14.49
CA ALA A 299 32.29 -6.61 13.27
C ALA A 299 33.80 -6.26 13.30
N GLN A 300 34.30 -5.71 14.39
CA GLN A 300 35.71 -5.39 14.59
C GLN A 300 36.60 -6.64 14.51
N ALA A 301 36.19 -7.74 15.16
CA ALA A 301 36.92 -9.01 15.11
C ALA A 301 37.00 -9.61 13.70
N ASN A 302 36.09 -9.20 12.79
CA ASN A 302 36.03 -9.65 11.40
C ASN A 302 36.49 -8.58 10.39
N ASN A 303 37.09 -7.47 10.85
CA ASN A 303 37.57 -6.34 10.04
C ASN A 303 36.45 -5.72 9.17
N LEU A 304 35.23 -5.64 9.69
CA LEU A 304 34.08 -5.05 9.01
C LEU A 304 33.85 -3.62 9.53
N ASP A 305 33.72 -2.68 8.61
CA ASP A 305 33.40 -1.29 8.91
C ASP A 305 31.90 -1.14 9.18
N VAL A 306 31.55 -0.58 10.36
CA VAL A 306 30.19 -0.36 10.82
C VAL A 306 30.10 0.94 11.62
N SER A 307 28.92 1.54 11.69
CA SER A 307 28.63 2.72 12.53
C SER A 307 27.91 2.28 13.81
N ILE A 308 28.14 2.95 14.92
CA ILE A 308 27.33 2.72 16.13
C ILE A 308 25.96 3.35 15.94
N ALA A 309 24.91 2.58 16.16
CA ALA A 309 23.55 3.06 16.10
C ALA A 309 23.24 4.00 17.29
N ASN A 310 22.51 5.06 17.00
CA ASN A 310 21.87 5.90 18.01
C ASN A 310 20.38 5.59 18.12
N GLU A 311 19.68 6.18 19.10
CA GLU A 311 18.26 5.89 19.35
C GLU A 311 17.36 6.14 18.12
N ALA A 312 17.63 7.20 17.35
CA ALA A 312 16.84 7.55 16.18
C ALA A 312 16.97 6.52 15.03
N ASN A 313 18.11 5.83 14.93
CA ASN A 313 18.31 4.82 13.88
C ASN A 313 17.25 3.72 13.95
N TRP A 314 16.88 3.27 15.15
CA TRP A 314 15.98 2.13 15.34
C TRP A 314 14.57 2.36 14.79
N SER A 315 14.10 3.61 14.76
CA SER A 315 12.77 4.00 14.25
C SER A 315 12.83 4.62 12.84
N THR A 316 13.98 4.54 12.16
CA THR A 316 14.17 5.15 10.84
C THR A 316 13.84 4.15 9.72
N GLU A 317 12.92 4.55 8.83
CA GLU A 317 12.73 3.93 7.53
C GLU A 317 13.73 4.55 6.54
N TYR A 318 14.83 3.85 6.25
CA TYR A 318 15.92 4.39 5.43
C TYR A 318 15.55 4.52 3.96
N ASN A 319 14.72 3.60 3.45
CA ASN A 319 14.41 3.53 2.01
C ASN A 319 15.67 3.45 1.12
N ALA A 320 16.75 2.90 1.64
CA ALA A 320 18.09 2.84 1.04
C ALA A 320 18.81 1.55 1.44
N LEU A 321 20.00 1.30 0.88
CA LEU A 321 20.91 0.24 1.33
C LEU A 321 21.57 0.66 2.66
N GLU A 322 20.77 0.77 3.70
CA GLU A 322 21.17 1.07 5.08
C GLU A 322 20.31 0.24 6.03
N MET A 323 20.87 -0.33 7.10
CA MET A 323 20.19 -1.24 8.01
C MET A 323 20.78 -1.19 9.42
N ASN A 324 19.91 -1.38 10.40
CA ASN A 324 20.32 -1.55 11.79
C ASN A 324 20.54 -3.03 12.13
N VAL A 325 21.46 -3.33 13.05
CA VAL A 325 21.68 -4.70 13.54
C VAL A 325 21.89 -4.68 15.06
N ALA A 326 21.14 -5.55 15.76
CA ALA A 326 21.30 -5.72 17.20
C ALA A 326 21.27 -7.20 17.62
N ILE A 327 21.95 -7.48 18.75
CA ILE A 327 21.84 -8.77 19.46
C ILE A 327 20.78 -8.62 20.55
N VAL A 328 19.91 -9.60 20.65
CA VAL A 328 18.85 -9.65 21.69
C VAL A 328 18.96 -10.93 22.52
N PRO A 329 18.71 -10.88 23.84
CA PRO A 329 18.87 -12.03 24.73
C PRO A 329 17.71 -13.04 24.63
N SER A 330 16.60 -12.67 24.01
CA SER A 330 15.41 -13.55 23.92
C SER A 330 14.43 -13.09 22.85
N LEU A 331 13.51 -13.97 22.46
CA LEU A 331 12.36 -13.65 21.60
C LEU A 331 11.51 -12.52 22.22
N LEU A 332 11.33 -12.50 23.54
CA LEU A 332 10.58 -11.41 24.20
C LEU A 332 11.28 -10.07 24.00
N ALA A 333 12.61 -10.01 24.20
CA ALA A 333 13.37 -8.78 23.97
C ALA A 333 13.33 -8.33 22.50
N ALA A 334 13.30 -9.27 21.54
CA ALA A 334 13.08 -8.95 20.13
C ALA A 334 11.69 -8.34 19.92
N SER A 335 10.65 -8.94 20.50
CA SER A 335 9.28 -8.44 20.40
C SER A 335 9.12 -7.06 21.07
N ASP A 336 9.77 -6.80 22.20
CA ASP A 336 9.77 -5.51 22.88
C ASP A 336 10.47 -4.43 22.02
N HIS A 337 11.58 -4.77 21.37
CA HIS A 337 12.25 -3.90 20.41
C HIS A 337 11.33 -3.54 19.25
N ILE A 338 10.70 -4.54 18.64
CA ILE A 338 9.75 -4.37 17.53
C ILE A 338 8.55 -3.50 17.96
N ALA A 339 8.00 -3.75 19.13
CA ALA A 339 6.87 -2.98 19.67
C ALA A 339 7.23 -1.50 19.89
N LYS A 340 8.49 -1.24 20.29
CA LYS A 340 8.97 0.12 20.56
C LYS A 340 9.28 0.91 19.29
N TYR A 341 9.91 0.30 18.30
CA TYR A 341 10.48 1.01 17.14
C TYR A 341 9.80 0.71 15.81
N GLY A 342 9.08 -0.43 15.72
CA GLY A 342 8.36 -0.83 14.51
C GLY A 342 7.14 0.05 14.23
N THR A 343 6.72 0.01 12.98
CA THR A 343 5.55 0.77 12.48
C THR A 343 4.33 -0.10 12.27
N LYS A 344 4.32 -1.33 12.79
CA LYS A 344 3.22 -2.31 12.65
C LYS A 344 2.97 -2.74 11.19
N HIS A 345 3.98 -2.65 10.34
CA HIS A 345 3.86 -3.00 8.93
C HIS A 345 4.11 -4.50 8.72
N THR A 346 5.36 -4.94 8.78
CA THR A 346 5.75 -6.33 8.51
C THR A 346 6.89 -6.75 9.41
N GLU A 347 6.72 -7.89 10.07
CA GLU A 347 7.73 -8.46 10.95
C GLU A 347 8.05 -9.90 10.53
N ALA A 348 9.32 -10.29 10.56
CA ALA A 348 9.73 -11.63 10.20
C ALA A 348 10.49 -12.32 11.33
N ILE A 349 10.21 -13.61 11.52
CA ILE A 349 11.00 -14.52 12.35
C ILE A 349 11.56 -15.65 11.50
N VAL A 350 12.83 -16.00 11.74
CA VAL A 350 13.42 -17.22 11.21
C VAL A 350 13.64 -18.17 12.38
N THR A 351 12.92 -19.31 12.39
CA THR A 351 12.96 -20.31 13.44
C THR A 351 12.47 -21.68 12.95
N GLU A 352 13.01 -22.76 13.45
CA GLU A 352 12.48 -24.12 13.23
C GLU A 352 11.55 -24.55 14.39
N SER A 353 11.41 -23.72 15.43
CA SER A 353 10.51 -23.97 16.56
C SER A 353 9.11 -23.44 16.29
N GLU A 354 8.13 -24.33 16.12
CA GLU A 354 6.72 -23.96 15.99
C GLU A 354 6.21 -23.17 17.22
N ALA A 355 6.71 -23.49 18.42
CA ALA A 355 6.35 -22.81 19.66
C ALA A 355 6.85 -21.35 19.66
N ASN A 356 8.10 -21.11 19.20
CA ASN A 356 8.65 -19.78 19.09
C ASN A 356 7.95 -18.98 17.98
N ALA A 357 7.64 -19.59 16.84
CA ALA A 357 6.85 -18.98 15.78
C ALA A 357 5.46 -18.53 16.29
N ALA A 358 4.72 -19.43 16.98
CA ALA A 358 3.42 -19.10 17.54
C ALA A 358 3.50 -17.98 18.60
N LYS A 359 4.54 -18.00 19.46
CA LYS A 359 4.76 -16.95 20.45
C LYS A 359 5.10 -15.60 19.79
N PHE A 360 5.94 -15.59 18.76
CA PHE A 360 6.27 -14.37 18.01
C PHE A 360 5.02 -13.80 17.36
N ILE A 361 4.20 -14.63 16.70
CA ILE A 361 2.93 -14.21 16.09
C ILE A 361 2.01 -13.58 17.14
N ALA A 362 1.86 -14.21 18.30
CA ALA A 362 0.99 -13.71 19.37
C ALA A 362 1.44 -12.36 19.97
N LEU A 363 2.74 -12.08 19.95
CA LEU A 363 3.34 -10.84 20.45
C LEU A 363 3.41 -9.74 19.37
N SER A 364 3.25 -10.10 18.09
CA SER A 364 3.38 -9.17 16.99
C SER A 364 2.08 -8.40 16.71
N ASP A 365 2.11 -7.08 16.89
CA ASP A 365 1.01 -6.20 16.48
C ASP A 365 1.35 -5.53 15.15
N CYS A 366 1.31 -6.30 14.06
CA CYS A 366 1.63 -5.81 12.72
C CYS A 366 0.65 -6.33 11.65
N ALA A 367 0.70 -5.74 10.46
CA ALA A 367 -0.18 -6.08 9.36
C ALA A 367 0.14 -7.45 8.75
N ALA A 368 1.43 -7.83 8.73
CA ALA A 368 1.86 -9.13 8.24
C ALA A 368 3.00 -9.70 9.09
N VAL A 369 2.93 -10.99 9.42
CA VAL A 369 3.99 -11.74 10.08
C VAL A 369 4.50 -12.79 9.11
N MET A 370 5.82 -12.79 8.86
CA MET A 370 6.51 -13.78 8.05
C MET A 370 7.22 -14.80 8.94
N VAL A 371 6.93 -16.06 8.75
CA VAL A 371 7.66 -17.16 9.38
C VAL A 371 8.50 -17.85 8.33
N ASN A 372 9.83 -17.84 8.48
CA ASN A 372 10.78 -18.40 7.52
C ASN A 372 10.62 -17.87 6.08
N ALA A 373 10.22 -16.59 5.95
CA ALA A 373 10.03 -15.94 4.66
C ALA A 373 10.49 -14.48 4.71
N SER A 374 10.83 -13.93 3.54
CA SER A 374 11.24 -12.53 3.38
C SER A 374 10.09 -11.57 3.65
N THR A 375 10.36 -10.43 4.27
CA THR A 375 9.41 -9.33 4.45
C THR A 375 8.87 -8.81 3.11
N ARG A 376 9.59 -9.05 2.02
CA ARG A 376 9.23 -8.65 0.66
C ARG A 376 7.95 -9.30 0.12
N PHE A 377 7.46 -10.36 0.76
CA PHE A 377 6.19 -10.99 0.41
C PHE A 377 4.95 -10.23 0.90
N THR A 378 5.10 -9.20 1.73
CA THR A 378 3.97 -8.29 2.07
C THR A 378 3.68 -7.37 0.89
N ASP A 379 3.01 -7.91 -0.11
CA ASP A 379 2.75 -7.30 -1.42
C ASP A 379 1.48 -7.92 -1.99
N GLY A 380 0.58 -7.11 -2.54
CA GLY A 380 -0.73 -7.59 -2.99
C GLY A 380 -0.64 -8.60 -4.12
N GLU A 381 0.33 -8.46 -5.03
CA GLU A 381 0.54 -9.43 -6.10
C GLU A 381 1.11 -10.73 -5.55
N GLN A 382 2.14 -10.65 -4.69
CA GLN A 382 2.80 -11.81 -4.11
C GLN A 382 1.90 -12.59 -3.14
N MET A 383 0.97 -11.92 -2.46
CA MET A 383 -0.04 -12.54 -1.58
C MET A 383 -1.29 -13.02 -2.36
N GLY A 384 -1.30 -12.91 -3.68
CA GLY A 384 -2.40 -13.40 -4.52
C GLY A 384 -3.61 -12.48 -4.62
N PHE A 385 -3.52 -11.23 -4.15
CA PHE A 385 -4.59 -10.23 -4.29
C PHE A 385 -4.60 -9.55 -5.68
N GLY A 386 -3.59 -9.84 -6.50
CA GLY A 386 -3.46 -9.40 -7.89
C GLY A 386 -3.03 -7.96 -8.08
N ALA A 387 -3.45 -7.04 -7.24
CA ALA A 387 -3.05 -5.63 -7.23
C ALA A 387 -3.33 -5.00 -5.87
N GLU A 388 -2.68 -3.87 -5.59
CA GLU A 388 -2.91 -3.12 -4.35
C GLU A 388 -2.87 -1.61 -4.58
N ILE A 389 -3.68 -0.85 -3.84
CA ILE A 389 -3.58 0.60 -3.74
C ILE A 389 -2.42 1.01 -2.82
N GLY A 390 -2.12 0.18 -1.85
CA GLY A 390 -1.06 0.35 -0.86
C GLY A 390 -1.18 -0.65 0.27
N ILE A 391 -0.30 -0.55 1.26
CA ILE A 391 -0.28 -1.43 2.43
C ILE A 391 -0.65 -0.60 3.65
N SER A 392 -1.73 -0.99 4.33
CA SER A 392 -2.17 -0.32 5.56
C SER A 392 -1.60 -1.02 6.78
N ASN A 393 -1.06 -0.25 7.71
CA ASN A 393 -0.60 -0.73 9.02
C ASN A 393 -1.54 -0.35 10.17
N GLN A 394 -2.68 0.29 9.87
CA GLN A 394 -3.69 0.62 10.87
C GLN A 394 -4.38 -0.64 11.43
N LYS A 395 -5.02 -0.50 12.59
CA LYS A 395 -5.62 -1.64 13.30
C LYS A 395 -7.06 -1.94 12.90
N LEU A 396 -7.74 -1.00 12.28
CA LEU A 396 -9.12 -1.16 11.83
C LEU A 396 -9.18 -1.74 10.42
N HIS A 397 -10.37 -1.72 9.81
CA HIS A 397 -10.60 -2.23 8.47
C HIS A 397 -9.51 -1.80 7.47
N ALA A 398 -9.17 -2.73 6.58
CA ALA A 398 -8.05 -2.71 5.66
C ALA A 398 -6.69 -2.62 6.37
N ARG A 399 -6.27 -3.72 6.96
CA ARG A 399 -4.92 -3.91 7.48
C ARG A 399 -4.14 -4.85 6.56
N GLY A 400 -2.94 -4.47 6.14
CA GLY A 400 -2.13 -5.17 5.15
C GLY A 400 -2.31 -4.64 3.73
N PRO A 401 -1.93 -5.41 2.70
CA PRO A 401 -2.13 -5.03 1.30
C PRO A 401 -3.61 -4.79 0.98
N MET A 402 -3.91 -3.66 0.33
CA MET A 402 -5.27 -3.23 0.05
C MET A 402 -5.62 -3.49 -1.43
N GLY A 403 -6.16 -4.66 -1.70
CA GLY A 403 -6.72 -5.03 -3.01
C GLY A 403 -8.22 -4.72 -3.12
N LEU A 404 -8.90 -5.45 -4.00
CA LEU A 404 -10.32 -5.23 -4.30
C LEU A 404 -11.22 -5.43 -3.06
N GLU A 405 -10.97 -6.45 -2.25
CA GLU A 405 -11.80 -6.79 -1.09
C GLU A 405 -11.76 -5.69 -0.04
N GLN A 406 -10.58 -5.09 0.18
CA GLN A 406 -10.41 -4.00 1.15
C GLN A 406 -11.09 -2.70 0.72
N MET A 407 -11.47 -2.58 -0.56
CA MET A 407 -12.25 -1.45 -1.09
C MET A 407 -13.76 -1.68 -0.99
N THR A 408 -14.19 -2.55 -0.10
CA THR A 408 -15.60 -2.82 0.18
C THR A 408 -15.91 -2.67 1.68
N THR A 409 -17.18 -2.38 1.98
CA THR A 409 -17.78 -2.49 3.31
C THR A 409 -18.90 -3.50 3.28
N THR A 410 -19.76 -3.53 4.29
CA THR A 410 -20.83 -4.52 4.37
C THR A 410 -22.18 -3.89 4.61
N THR A 411 -23.25 -4.58 4.16
CA THR A 411 -24.63 -4.28 4.52
C THR A 411 -25.36 -5.53 4.99
N TRP A 412 -26.33 -5.35 5.86
CA TRP A 412 -27.24 -6.40 6.28
C TRP A 412 -28.52 -6.37 5.48
N ILE A 413 -28.89 -7.52 4.92
CA ILE A 413 -30.20 -7.76 4.32
C ILE A 413 -30.98 -8.62 5.33
N VAL A 414 -32.13 -8.11 5.74
CA VAL A 414 -33.04 -8.83 6.63
C VAL A 414 -34.35 -9.08 5.89
N THR A 415 -34.62 -10.36 5.61
CA THR A 415 -35.83 -10.77 4.90
C THR A 415 -36.80 -11.40 5.87
N GLY A 416 -38.05 -10.96 5.85
CA GLY A 416 -39.12 -11.46 6.69
C GLY A 416 -40.43 -11.66 5.92
N SER A 417 -41.46 -12.10 6.61
CA SER A 417 -42.82 -12.33 6.11
C SER A 417 -43.88 -11.52 6.90
N GLY A 418 -43.47 -10.35 7.45
CA GLY A 418 -44.36 -9.50 8.24
C GLY A 418 -44.06 -9.49 9.74
N GLN A 419 -42.91 -10.00 10.18
CA GLN A 419 -42.50 -9.96 11.60
C GLN A 419 -42.39 -8.51 12.09
N ILE A 420 -42.92 -8.26 13.28
CA ILE A 420 -42.79 -7.00 14.01
C ILE A 420 -42.04 -7.24 15.31
N ARG A 421 -41.38 -6.23 15.81
CA ARG A 421 -40.77 -6.25 17.14
C ARG A 421 -41.84 -5.96 18.19
N ALA A 422 -41.98 -6.87 19.17
CA ALA A 422 -42.85 -6.68 20.30
C ALA A 422 -42.33 -5.61 21.28
#